data_461ebd8b4affffeaf13fb7e68276715d
#
_entry.id   461ebd8b4affffeaf13fb7e68276715d
#
_cell.length_a   1.000
_cell.length_b   1.000
_cell.length_c   1.000
_cell.angle_alpha   90.00
_cell.angle_beta   90.00
_cell.angle_gamma   90.00
#
_symmetry.space_group_name_H-M   'P 1'
#
loop_
_entity.id
_entity.type
_entity.pdbx_description
1 polymer ?
#
loop_
_entity_poly.entity_id
_entity_poly.type
_entity_poly.pdbx_seq_one_letter_code
_entity_poly.pdbx_strand_id
1 'polypeptide(L)'
;PAGDMTITAQWRINQYTITFDTDGGNDIAPITQDYGTQITAPADPTREGYTFTGWDRDIPATMPAHNMTVTAQWKDSEKPTGEIKIAENGWKSFLNTITFGLFFKDTQTVTVTATDNSGETVTIEYLLSEKALAESELAGMTFTAYSAPFSINPDNEYAIYAKLTDTSGNVAYINTNGIVLDGTSPVITGIENGKTYCEAQTLTVDEKYVDTVTVNGTEVTLDKNGSFVLSSADGEQRIIVTDKAGNTAEMTVTVNDGHTYGEWVSNGDGTHTRKCTVDGCTGSETKDCSGGTATCKDKAKCAVCGKTYGELDAKNHADLKHIDAKAATKTSKGNIEYWYCSGCKKYYKDAKATQEIKQADTVTAKLPSHTGGGTGIGTGNKPGNDTVASSNTGDSGNLPLWSALLLASTLTLAGAVHYKRKRAR
;
A
#
# COMPACT_ATOMS: atom_id res chain seq x y z
N PRO A 1 55.59 115.63 -48.97
CA PRO A 1 54.20 115.60 -48.62
C PRO A 1 53.95 114.39 -47.64
N ALA A 2 53.53 114.78 -46.48
CA ALA A 2 53.07 113.78 -45.57
C ALA A 2 51.65 113.41 -46.01
N GLY A 3 51.43 112.22 -46.47
CA GLY A 3 50.08 111.71 -46.77
C GLY A 3 49.44 111.10 -45.53
N ASP A 4 48.17 111.42 -45.33
CA ASP A 4 47.40 110.80 -44.28
C ASP A 4 47.35 109.28 -44.43
N MET A 5 47.78 108.55 -43.44
CA MET A 5 47.75 107.11 -43.45
C MET A 5 46.59 106.68 -42.61
N THR A 6 45.66 105.95 -43.23
CA THR A 6 44.52 105.30 -42.49
C THR A 6 44.95 103.93 -42.10
N ILE A 7 44.95 103.63 -40.79
CA ILE A 7 45.18 102.32 -40.25
C ILE A 7 43.79 101.75 -39.94
N THR A 8 43.43 100.64 -40.63
CA THR A 8 42.17 99.91 -40.37
C THR A 8 42.47 98.66 -39.50
N ALA A 9 41.90 98.64 -38.33
CA ALA A 9 41.96 97.44 -37.46
C ALA A 9 41.12 96.33 -38.10
N GLN A 10 41.71 95.15 -38.25
CA GLN A 10 40.99 93.96 -38.68
C GLN A 10 40.76 93.04 -37.44
N TRP A 11 39.53 92.79 -37.17
CA TRP A 11 39.13 91.93 -36.04
C TRP A 11 38.71 90.58 -36.58
N ARG A 12 39.17 89.48 -35.92
CA ARG A 12 38.72 88.12 -36.14
C ARG A 12 38.03 87.65 -34.87
N ILE A 13 36.81 87.06 -35.02
CA ILE A 13 36.11 86.46 -33.91
C ILE A 13 36.85 85.22 -33.47
N ASN A 14 37.08 85.05 -32.16
CA ASN A 14 37.70 83.85 -31.62
C ASN A 14 36.77 82.68 -31.76
N GLN A 15 37.32 81.52 -32.12
CA GLN A 15 36.61 80.25 -32.15
C GLN A 15 36.91 79.44 -30.87
N TYR A 16 35.88 78.78 -30.38
CA TYR A 16 35.97 77.90 -29.23
C TYR A 16 35.37 76.55 -29.57
N THR A 17 35.71 75.49 -28.73
CA THR A 17 35.33 74.12 -28.98
C THR A 17 34.62 73.57 -27.76
N ILE A 18 33.45 72.92 -27.99
CA ILE A 18 32.78 72.06 -26.99
C ILE A 18 33.15 70.62 -27.37
N THR A 19 33.80 69.89 -26.48
CA THR A 19 34.18 68.53 -26.64
C THR A 19 33.14 67.68 -25.84
N PHE A 20 32.65 66.62 -26.44
CA PHE A 20 31.71 65.66 -25.84
C PHE A 20 32.49 64.42 -25.40
N ASP A 21 32.68 64.22 -24.11
CA ASP A 21 33.22 63.01 -23.54
C ASP A 21 32.03 62.06 -23.26
N THR A 22 31.90 61.06 -24.07
CA THR A 22 30.76 60.15 -23.98
C THR A 22 30.95 59.05 -22.94
N ASP A 23 32.06 59.03 -22.21
CA ASP A 23 32.38 58.07 -21.13
C ASP A 23 31.98 56.60 -21.49
N GLY A 24 32.50 56.14 -22.62
CA GLY A 24 32.27 54.80 -23.16
C GLY A 24 31.02 54.63 -24.03
N GLY A 25 30.28 55.70 -24.30
CA GLY A 25 29.24 55.72 -25.32
C GLY A 25 29.79 55.92 -26.73
N ASN A 26 28.90 55.95 -27.71
CA ASN A 26 29.29 56.23 -29.11
C ASN A 26 29.87 57.62 -29.25
N ASP A 27 30.88 57.81 -30.12
CA ASP A 27 31.55 59.08 -30.34
C ASP A 27 30.61 60.17 -30.85
N ILE A 28 30.78 61.38 -30.30
CA ILE A 28 30.14 62.61 -30.76
C ILE A 28 31.20 63.60 -31.17
N ALA A 29 31.06 64.12 -32.38
CA ALA A 29 32.02 65.08 -32.92
C ALA A 29 32.01 66.42 -32.14
N PRO A 30 33.18 67.03 -31.83
CA PRO A 30 33.21 68.31 -31.13
C PRO A 30 32.59 69.41 -31.99
N ILE A 31 31.99 70.42 -31.34
CA ILE A 31 31.44 71.58 -32.01
C ILE A 31 32.48 72.71 -31.89
N THR A 32 33.02 73.20 -33.01
CA THR A 32 33.92 74.35 -33.07
C THR A 32 33.26 75.49 -33.86
N GLN A 33 33.02 76.61 -33.20
CA GLN A 33 32.28 77.74 -33.78
C GLN A 33 32.82 79.08 -33.25
N ASP A 34 32.45 80.19 -33.91
CA ASP A 34 32.75 81.53 -33.47
C ASP A 34 32.03 81.87 -32.15
N TYR A 35 32.67 82.58 -31.26
CA TYR A 35 32.09 83.06 -29.99
C TYR A 35 30.70 83.67 -30.18
N GLY A 36 29.76 83.31 -29.37
CA GLY A 36 28.37 83.83 -29.34
C GLY A 36 27.46 83.28 -30.43
N THR A 37 27.92 82.38 -31.31
CA THR A 37 27.05 81.71 -32.27
C THR A 37 26.18 80.68 -31.62
N GLN A 38 24.96 80.50 -32.15
CA GLN A 38 23.99 79.54 -31.61
C GLN A 38 24.45 78.10 -31.75
N ILE A 39 24.36 77.29 -30.70
CA ILE A 39 24.74 75.90 -30.71
C ILE A 39 23.48 75.07 -30.94
N THR A 40 23.58 74.06 -31.81
CA THR A 40 22.62 72.96 -31.91
C THR A 40 23.21 71.77 -31.17
N ALA A 41 22.56 71.37 -30.04
CA ALA A 41 22.98 70.23 -29.28
C ALA A 41 22.95 68.96 -30.14
N PRO A 42 23.93 68.09 -30.01
CA PRO A 42 23.92 66.78 -30.71
C PRO A 42 22.80 65.89 -30.16
N ALA A 43 22.50 64.77 -30.87
CA ALA A 43 21.67 63.75 -30.34
C ALA A 43 22.34 63.12 -29.11
N ASP A 44 21.50 62.56 -28.16
CA ASP A 44 21.99 61.87 -26.98
C ASP A 44 22.87 60.69 -27.38
N PRO A 45 23.98 60.44 -26.68
CA PRO A 45 24.81 59.28 -26.89
C PRO A 45 24.13 58.00 -26.47
N THR A 46 24.60 56.84 -27.01
CA THR A 46 24.15 55.50 -26.65
C THR A 46 25.32 54.71 -26.11
N ARG A 47 25.06 53.87 -25.07
CA ARG A 47 26.00 52.94 -24.48
C ARG A 47 25.28 51.66 -24.18
N GLU A 48 25.80 50.52 -24.67
CA GLU A 48 25.18 49.21 -24.42
C GLU A 48 25.12 48.91 -22.91
N GLY A 49 23.96 48.47 -22.43
CA GLY A 49 23.71 48.17 -21.00
C GLY A 49 23.45 49.42 -20.16
N TYR A 50 23.47 50.64 -20.71
CA TYR A 50 23.29 51.89 -19.93
C TYR A 50 22.22 52.81 -20.56
N THR A 51 21.56 53.55 -19.69
CA THR A 51 20.65 54.63 -20.10
C THR A 51 21.32 55.97 -19.85
N PHE A 52 21.36 56.80 -20.89
CA PHE A 52 21.85 58.17 -20.76
C PHE A 52 20.96 58.99 -19.88
N THR A 53 21.53 59.67 -18.85
CA THR A 53 20.79 60.46 -17.86
C THR A 53 20.99 61.96 -18.02
N GLY A 54 21.91 62.35 -18.93
CA GLY A 54 22.25 63.74 -19.19
C GLY A 54 23.76 63.97 -19.25
N TRP A 55 24.15 65.20 -19.46
CA TRP A 55 25.52 65.65 -19.35
C TRP A 55 25.83 66.16 -17.93
N ASP A 56 27.08 66.10 -17.49
CA ASP A 56 27.55 66.58 -16.18
C ASP A 56 27.26 68.06 -15.96
N ARG A 57 27.07 68.83 -17.04
CA ARG A 57 26.68 70.21 -17.10
C ARG A 57 25.88 70.50 -18.35
N ASP A 58 25.11 71.61 -18.33
CA ASP A 58 24.30 72.03 -19.48
C ASP A 58 25.17 72.42 -20.70
N ILE A 59 24.76 72.01 -21.89
CA ILE A 59 25.28 72.52 -23.15
C ILE A 59 24.73 73.93 -23.30
N PRO A 60 25.62 75.01 -23.41
CA PRO A 60 25.15 76.38 -23.53
C PRO A 60 24.43 76.64 -24.84
N ALA A 61 23.43 77.49 -24.86
CA ALA A 61 22.69 77.85 -26.08
C ALA A 61 23.54 78.58 -27.13
N THR A 62 24.63 79.26 -26.70
CA THR A 62 25.55 79.95 -27.57
C THR A 62 27.02 79.61 -27.20
N MET A 63 27.94 79.69 -28.16
CA MET A 63 29.37 79.37 -27.99
C MET A 63 30.00 80.27 -26.91
N PRO A 64 30.50 79.66 -25.80
CA PRO A 64 31.11 80.40 -24.69
C PRO A 64 32.50 80.98 -25.09
N ALA A 65 33.06 81.93 -24.31
CA ALA A 65 34.36 82.52 -24.53
C ALA A 65 35.54 81.65 -24.06
N HIS A 66 35.35 80.31 -23.96
CA HIS A 66 36.37 79.34 -23.59
C HIS A 66 36.02 77.97 -24.16
N ASN A 67 37.02 77.10 -24.34
CA ASN A 67 36.77 75.68 -24.60
C ASN A 67 36.17 75.00 -23.36
N MET A 68 35.23 74.05 -23.57
CA MET A 68 34.66 73.29 -22.53
C MET A 68 34.50 71.80 -22.93
N THR A 69 34.50 70.93 -21.96
CA THR A 69 34.16 69.51 -22.12
C THR A 69 32.87 69.25 -21.30
N VAL A 70 31.94 68.55 -21.88
CA VAL A 70 30.77 67.99 -21.21
C VAL A 70 30.92 66.48 -21.20
N THR A 71 30.67 65.85 -20.05
CA THR A 71 30.82 64.40 -19.83
C THR A 71 29.45 63.75 -19.66
N ALA A 72 29.21 62.66 -20.43
CA ALA A 72 27.96 61.93 -20.33
C ALA A 72 27.81 61.24 -18.96
N GLN A 73 26.60 61.26 -18.45
CA GLN A 73 26.21 60.57 -17.21
C GLN A 73 25.34 59.39 -17.59
N TRP A 74 25.67 58.23 -17.03
CA TRP A 74 25.03 56.98 -17.33
C TRP A 74 24.40 56.36 -16.09
N LYS A 75 23.23 55.73 -16.26
CA LYS A 75 22.65 54.80 -15.32
C LYS A 75 22.67 53.41 -15.90
N ASP A 76 23.19 52.45 -15.15
CA ASP A 76 23.13 51.06 -15.58
C ASP A 76 21.66 50.59 -15.66
N SER A 77 21.33 49.90 -16.75
CA SER A 77 19.99 49.34 -17.07
C SER A 77 20.00 47.86 -17.42
N GLU A 78 21.17 47.27 -17.41
CA GLU A 78 21.31 45.84 -17.63
C GLU A 78 21.06 45.10 -16.31
N LYS A 79 20.39 43.93 -16.39
CA LYS A 79 20.17 43.12 -15.22
C LYS A 79 21.39 42.27 -14.92
N PRO A 80 21.74 42.07 -13.63
CA PRO A 80 22.81 41.17 -13.25
C PRO A 80 22.55 39.73 -13.72
N THR A 81 23.61 39.00 -13.96
CA THR A 81 23.60 37.58 -14.33
C THR A 81 24.15 36.74 -13.17
N GLY A 82 23.81 35.46 -13.12
CA GLY A 82 24.33 34.56 -12.07
C GLY A 82 24.06 33.09 -12.32
N GLU A 83 24.51 32.28 -11.40
CA GLU A 83 24.34 30.84 -11.44
C GLU A 83 24.03 30.26 -10.05
N ILE A 84 23.01 29.41 -9.96
CA ILE A 84 22.81 28.51 -8.81
C ILE A 84 23.46 27.19 -9.17
N LYS A 85 24.35 26.67 -8.32
CA LYS A 85 25.05 25.39 -8.53
C LYS A 85 24.81 24.43 -7.39
N ILE A 86 24.51 23.17 -7.74
CA ILE A 86 24.34 22.04 -6.82
C ILE A 86 25.02 20.82 -7.45
N ALA A 87 26.02 20.26 -6.80
CA ALA A 87 26.89 19.24 -7.37
C ALA A 87 27.40 19.68 -8.76
N GLU A 88 27.16 18.88 -9.80
CA GLU A 88 27.55 19.20 -11.17
C GLU A 88 26.49 20.00 -11.96
N ASN A 89 25.33 20.26 -11.36
CA ASN A 89 24.23 20.97 -12.01
C ASN A 89 24.32 22.47 -11.76
N GLY A 90 24.08 23.27 -12.82
CA GLY A 90 24.09 24.73 -12.76
C GLY A 90 22.90 25.34 -13.50
N TRP A 91 22.29 26.38 -12.91
CA TRP A 91 21.16 27.12 -13.51
C TRP A 91 21.49 28.60 -13.58
N LYS A 92 21.37 29.16 -14.80
CA LYS A 92 21.75 30.55 -15.10
C LYS A 92 20.59 31.44 -15.55
N SER A 93 19.38 30.84 -15.65
CA SER A 93 18.19 31.54 -16.10
C SER A 93 16.97 31.14 -15.29
N PHE A 94 15.91 31.93 -15.41
CA PHE A 94 14.62 31.59 -14.84
C PHE A 94 13.93 30.51 -15.67
N LEU A 95 13.56 29.37 -15.03
CA LEU A 95 12.83 28.28 -15.63
C LEU A 95 11.34 28.48 -15.39
N ASN A 96 10.55 28.62 -16.46
CA ASN A 96 9.08 28.73 -16.34
C ASN A 96 8.39 27.40 -16.03
N THR A 97 9.09 26.28 -16.21
CA THR A 97 8.58 24.94 -15.87
C THR A 97 9.59 24.26 -14.97
N ILE A 98 9.12 23.85 -13.81
CA ILE A 98 9.89 23.12 -12.81
C ILE A 98 9.32 21.70 -12.71
N THR A 99 10.18 20.71 -12.89
CA THR A 99 9.85 19.29 -12.71
C THR A 99 10.72 18.73 -11.60
N PHE A 100 10.11 18.09 -10.60
CA PHE A 100 10.86 17.44 -9.52
C PHE A 100 11.44 16.11 -10.00
N GLY A 101 12.51 16.19 -10.76
CA GLY A 101 13.16 15.06 -11.43
C GLY A 101 14.65 14.89 -11.14
N LEU A 102 15.22 15.71 -10.26
CA LEU A 102 16.61 15.61 -9.83
C LEU A 102 16.65 15.07 -8.39
N PHE A 103 17.15 13.84 -8.23
CA PHE A 103 17.14 13.11 -6.97
C PHE A 103 18.52 13.03 -6.35
N PHE A 104 18.60 13.21 -5.03
CA PHE A 104 19.80 13.00 -4.23
C PHE A 104 19.45 12.30 -2.93
N LYS A 105 20.30 11.39 -2.50
CA LYS A 105 20.18 10.69 -1.21
C LYS A 105 20.67 11.54 -0.04
N ASP A 106 21.78 12.24 -0.24
CA ASP A 106 22.50 12.92 0.83
C ASP A 106 22.32 14.44 0.74
N THR A 107 22.59 15.12 1.88
CA THR A 107 22.66 16.58 1.95
C THR A 107 23.47 17.18 0.80
N GLN A 108 22.93 18.19 0.17
CA GLN A 108 23.58 18.91 -0.93
C GLN A 108 23.95 20.33 -0.51
N THR A 109 25.07 20.83 -1.07
CA THR A 109 25.50 22.22 -0.89
C THR A 109 25.05 23.05 -2.06
N VAL A 110 24.43 24.18 -1.79
CA VAL A 110 23.97 25.17 -2.76
C VAL A 110 24.95 26.33 -2.78
N THR A 111 25.45 26.64 -3.97
CA THR A 111 26.30 27.83 -4.22
C THR A 111 25.59 28.75 -5.20
N VAL A 112 25.56 30.04 -4.90
CA VAL A 112 25.04 31.07 -5.81
C VAL A 112 26.16 32.05 -6.12
N THR A 113 26.36 32.35 -7.41
CA THR A 113 27.28 33.36 -7.87
C THR A 113 26.54 34.38 -8.73
N ALA A 114 27.04 35.61 -8.76
CA ALA A 114 26.47 36.65 -9.61
C ALA A 114 27.54 37.61 -10.07
N THR A 115 27.33 38.21 -11.26
CA THR A 115 28.16 39.25 -11.86
C THR A 115 27.28 40.25 -12.59
N ASP A 116 27.80 41.45 -12.76
CA ASP A 116 27.14 42.52 -13.49
C ASP A 116 28.12 43.18 -14.47
N ASN A 117 27.59 43.80 -15.56
CA ASN A 117 28.35 44.49 -16.58
C ASN A 117 29.09 45.72 -16.04
N SER A 118 28.59 46.33 -14.97
CA SER A 118 29.27 47.48 -14.32
C SER A 118 30.53 47.07 -13.58
N GLY A 119 30.72 45.78 -13.28
CA GLY A 119 31.81 45.24 -12.46
C GLY A 119 31.65 45.52 -10.97
N GLU A 120 30.52 46.10 -10.56
CA GLU A 120 30.19 46.33 -9.15
C GLU A 120 29.62 45.06 -8.46
N THR A 121 29.48 45.14 -7.15
CA THR A 121 28.98 43.99 -6.39
C THR A 121 27.49 43.80 -6.59
N VAL A 122 27.07 42.55 -6.80
CA VAL A 122 25.66 42.15 -6.87
C VAL A 122 25.21 41.65 -5.51
N THR A 123 24.07 42.17 -5.02
CA THR A 123 23.40 41.61 -3.83
C THR A 123 22.68 40.36 -4.23
N ILE A 124 22.94 39.24 -3.51
CA ILE A 124 22.33 37.95 -3.73
C ILE A 124 21.42 37.61 -2.56
N GLU A 125 20.18 37.27 -2.85
CA GLU A 125 19.20 36.76 -1.89
C GLU A 125 18.62 35.46 -2.44
N TYR A 126 18.22 34.51 -1.57
CA TYR A 126 17.63 33.25 -1.99
C TYR A 126 16.31 32.94 -1.28
N LEU A 127 15.50 32.08 -1.90
CA LEU A 127 14.24 31.55 -1.40
C LEU A 127 14.19 30.05 -1.68
N LEU A 128 13.84 29.24 -0.67
CA LEU A 128 13.54 27.82 -0.81
C LEU A 128 12.03 27.65 -0.87
N SER A 129 11.54 26.84 -1.79
CA SER A 129 10.12 26.51 -1.94
C SER A 129 9.93 25.03 -2.19
N GLU A 130 8.92 24.41 -1.63
CA GLU A 130 8.54 23.01 -1.89
C GLU A 130 7.70 22.87 -3.18
N LYS A 131 7.40 23.97 -3.85
CA LYS A 131 6.59 24.01 -5.08
C LYS A 131 7.16 24.99 -6.09
N ALA A 132 6.83 24.77 -7.35
CA ALA A 132 7.13 25.73 -8.40
C ALA A 132 6.39 27.06 -8.16
N LEU A 133 7.11 28.20 -8.29
CA LEU A 133 6.58 29.57 -8.25
C LEU A 133 6.83 30.24 -9.59
N ALA A 134 5.85 31.01 -10.06
CA ALA A 134 6.02 31.85 -11.23
C ALA A 134 6.84 33.10 -10.86
N GLU A 135 7.56 33.69 -11.85
CA GLU A 135 8.36 34.90 -11.61
C GLU A 135 7.54 36.05 -11.04
N SER A 136 6.28 36.18 -11.48
CA SER A 136 5.35 37.21 -10.97
C SER A 136 4.99 37.07 -9.50
N GLU A 137 5.13 35.89 -8.92
CA GLU A 137 4.86 35.63 -7.49
C GLU A 137 6.04 36.07 -6.61
N LEU A 138 7.27 36.08 -7.17
CA LEU A 138 8.50 36.30 -6.43
C LEU A 138 8.62 37.73 -5.86
N ALA A 139 8.05 38.73 -6.53
CA ALA A 139 8.09 40.12 -6.08
C ALA A 139 7.46 40.34 -4.70
N GLY A 140 6.51 39.50 -4.30
CA GLY A 140 5.85 39.53 -2.99
C GLY A 140 6.45 38.64 -1.94
N MET A 141 7.49 37.85 -2.27
CA MET A 141 8.09 36.86 -1.36
C MET A 141 9.22 37.47 -0.53
N THR A 142 9.45 36.88 0.63
CA THR A 142 10.58 37.23 1.48
C THR A 142 11.77 36.36 1.15
N PHE A 143 12.87 36.99 0.73
CA PHE A 143 14.12 36.34 0.43
C PHE A 143 15.08 36.42 1.62
N THR A 144 15.95 35.43 1.74
CA THR A 144 17.04 35.38 2.72
C THR A 144 18.34 35.86 2.09
N ALA A 145 19.10 36.72 2.77
CA ALA A 145 20.38 37.17 2.28
C ALA A 145 21.37 35.99 2.10
N TYR A 146 22.02 35.94 0.96
CA TYR A 146 23.06 34.94 0.67
C TYR A 146 24.44 35.52 0.96
N SER A 147 25.16 34.94 1.90
CA SER A 147 26.53 35.37 2.25
C SER A 147 27.58 34.27 2.07
N ALA A 148 27.15 33.00 2.02
CA ALA A 148 27.99 31.84 1.87
C ALA A 148 27.17 30.64 1.36
N PRO A 149 27.83 29.59 0.80
CA PRO A 149 27.15 28.34 0.48
C PRO A 149 26.35 27.79 1.66
N PHE A 150 25.17 27.26 1.40
CA PHE A 150 24.29 26.66 2.39
C PHE A 150 23.90 25.25 2.02
N SER A 151 23.42 24.48 3.01
CA SER A 151 23.02 23.08 2.80
C SER A 151 21.51 22.94 2.71
N ILE A 152 21.05 22.03 1.84
CA ILE A 152 19.69 21.48 1.80
C ILE A 152 19.72 20.03 2.24
N ASN A 153 18.74 19.61 3.04
CA ASN A 153 18.76 18.34 3.75
C ASN A 153 17.78 17.33 3.16
N PRO A 154 18.01 16.01 3.35
CA PRO A 154 17.11 14.95 2.92
C PRO A 154 15.68 15.07 3.45
N ASP A 155 14.80 14.28 2.86
CA ASP A 155 13.37 14.14 3.15
C ASP A 155 12.56 15.42 2.87
N ASN A 156 13.01 16.17 1.86
CA ASN A 156 12.35 17.40 1.40
C ASN A 156 12.46 17.57 -0.11
N GLU A 157 11.55 18.35 -0.66
CA GLU A 157 11.55 18.80 -2.04
C GLU A 157 11.90 20.28 -2.09
N TYR A 158 12.73 20.69 -3.04
CA TYR A 158 13.19 22.07 -3.16
C TYR A 158 13.10 22.57 -4.59
N ALA A 159 12.53 23.76 -4.76
CA ALA A 159 12.81 24.68 -5.87
C ALA A 159 13.52 25.88 -5.27
N ILE A 160 14.73 26.18 -5.73
CA ILE A 160 15.58 27.26 -5.20
C ILE A 160 15.52 28.43 -6.16
N TYR A 161 15.22 29.59 -5.64
CA TYR A 161 15.15 30.86 -6.35
C TYR A 161 16.25 31.77 -5.82
N ALA A 162 16.97 32.45 -6.71
CA ALA A 162 17.86 33.52 -6.34
C ALA A 162 17.39 34.84 -6.97
N LYS A 163 17.39 35.88 -6.15
CA LYS A 163 17.17 37.27 -6.56
C LYS A 163 18.50 37.96 -6.55
N LEU A 164 18.87 38.50 -7.70
CA LEU A 164 20.12 39.20 -7.94
C LEU A 164 19.78 40.67 -8.12
N THR A 165 20.42 41.55 -7.36
CA THR A 165 20.17 43.01 -7.44
C THR A 165 21.53 43.73 -7.58
N ASP A 166 21.71 44.50 -8.62
CA ASP A 166 22.90 45.37 -8.82
C ASP A 166 22.80 46.63 -7.96
N THR A 167 23.82 47.46 -8.02
CA THR A 167 23.90 48.74 -7.32
C THR A 167 22.97 49.82 -7.91
N SER A 168 22.58 49.70 -9.20
CA SER A 168 21.62 50.57 -9.88
C SER A 168 20.16 50.20 -9.63
N GLY A 169 19.90 49.06 -8.97
CA GLY A 169 18.57 48.57 -8.60
C GLY A 169 17.93 47.72 -9.69
N ASN A 170 18.66 47.22 -10.72
CA ASN A 170 18.14 46.27 -11.67
C ASN A 170 18.07 44.87 -11.00
N VAL A 171 16.98 44.14 -11.26
CA VAL A 171 16.70 42.84 -10.60
C VAL A 171 16.58 41.74 -11.63
N ALA A 172 17.31 40.64 -11.42
CA ALA A 172 17.13 39.36 -12.11
C ALA A 172 16.72 38.27 -11.16
N TYR A 173 15.92 37.34 -11.64
CA TYR A 173 15.60 36.09 -10.94
C TYR A 173 16.16 34.91 -11.74
N ILE A 174 16.74 33.96 -11.03
CA ILE A 174 17.13 32.65 -11.55
C ILE A 174 16.61 31.57 -10.61
N ASN A 175 16.37 30.36 -11.11
CA ASN A 175 15.89 29.26 -10.28
C ASN A 175 16.46 27.91 -10.72
N THR A 176 16.38 26.95 -9.82
CA THR A 176 16.69 25.55 -10.14
C THR A 176 15.47 24.84 -10.75
N ASN A 177 15.70 23.68 -11.38
CA ASN A 177 14.65 22.68 -11.50
C ASN A 177 14.28 22.13 -10.10
N GLY A 178 13.16 21.40 -9.99
CA GLY A 178 12.78 20.76 -8.74
C GLY A 178 13.79 19.67 -8.34
N ILE A 179 14.18 19.71 -7.08
CA ILE A 179 15.14 18.81 -6.46
C ILE A 179 14.41 18.01 -5.39
N VAL A 180 14.59 16.72 -5.38
CA VAL A 180 14.10 15.81 -4.34
C VAL A 180 15.30 15.26 -3.57
N LEU A 181 15.39 15.60 -2.32
CA LEU A 181 16.33 14.96 -1.41
C LEU A 181 15.58 13.92 -0.60
N ASP A 182 15.94 12.65 -0.77
CA ASP A 182 15.29 11.51 -0.13
C ASP A 182 16.34 10.60 0.49
N GLY A 183 16.46 10.66 1.82
CA GLY A 183 17.37 9.82 2.59
C GLY A 183 16.71 8.58 3.18
N THR A 184 15.40 8.39 2.94
CA THR A 184 14.60 7.31 3.52
C THR A 184 14.59 6.10 2.60
N SER A 185 14.83 4.91 3.15
CA SER A 185 14.73 3.68 2.36
C SER A 185 13.27 3.26 2.16
N PRO A 186 12.92 2.67 1.01
CA PRO A 186 11.61 2.08 0.76
C PRO A 186 11.20 1.07 1.85
N VAL A 187 9.90 0.93 2.11
CA VAL A 187 9.36 -0.05 3.07
C VAL A 187 8.59 -1.13 2.31
N ILE A 188 8.97 -2.40 2.55
CA ILE A 188 8.29 -3.57 1.99
C ILE A 188 7.38 -4.15 3.07
N THR A 189 6.10 -4.35 2.75
CA THR A 189 5.10 -4.93 3.65
C THR A 189 4.40 -6.13 3.00
N GLY A 190 3.65 -6.90 3.79
CA GLY A 190 2.94 -8.11 3.32
C GLY A 190 3.71 -9.40 3.53
N ILE A 191 5.00 -9.32 3.85
CA ILE A 191 5.85 -10.48 4.19
C ILE A 191 6.76 -10.15 5.37
N GLU A 192 7.32 -11.20 5.97
CA GLU A 192 8.35 -11.10 7.01
C GLU A 192 9.67 -11.66 6.47
N ASN A 193 10.76 -10.93 6.70
CA ASN A 193 12.09 -11.33 6.22
C ASN A 193 12.53 -12.69 6.78
N GLY A 194 13.05 -13.55 5.93
CA GLY A 194 13.51 -14.91 6.28
C GLY A 194 12.40 -15.95 6.46
N LYS A 195 11.13 -15.60 6.21
CA LYS A 195 9.98 -16.49 6.42
C LYS A 195 9.70 -17.37 5.21
N THR A 196 9.14 -18.56 5.49
CA THR A 196 8.65 -19.49 4.47
C THR A 196 7.13 -19.43 4.38
N TYR A 197 6.59 -19.34 3.16
CA TYR A 197 5.18 -19.35 2.82
C TYR A 197 4.87 -20.55 1.92
N CYS A 198 3.63 -21.06 1.98
CA CYS A 198 3.18 -22.19 1.14
C CYS A 198 2.14 -21.76 0.09
N GLU A 199 1.98 -20.48 -0.10
CA GLU A 199 1.09 -19.88 -1.11
C GLU A 199 1.66 -18.52 -1.51
N ALA A 200 1.25 -18.04 -2.69
CA ALA A 200 1.66 -16.75 -3.20
C ALA A 200 1.33 -15.62 -2.20
N GLN A 201 2.25 -14.66 -2.06
CA GLN A 201 2.11 -13.52 -1.17
C GLN A 201 1.92 -12.25 -1.96
N THR A 202 1.07 -11.35 -1.47
CA THR A 202 0.97 -9.99 -2.01
C THR A 202 1.86 -9.07 -1.19
N LEU A 203 2.83 -8.45 -1.84
CA LEU A 203 3.74 -7.47 -1.26
C LEU A 203 3.29 -6.07 -1.66
N THR A 204 3.47 -5.11 -0.76
CA THR A 204 3.25 -3.69 -1.04
C THR A 204 4.51 -2.92 -0.71
N VAL A 205 4.91 -2.05 -1.62
CA VAL A 205 6.03 -1.11 -1.47
C VAL A 205 5.44 0.25 -1.10
N ASP A 206 5.80 0.74 0.09
CA ASP A 206 5.49 2.09 0.53
C ASP A 206 6.69 2.99 0.23
N GLU A 207 6.62 3.62 -0.94
CA GLU A 207 7.62 4.54 -1.46
C GLU A 207 7.01 5.42 -2.55
N LYS A 208 7.25 6.75 -2.45
CA LYS A 208 6.72 7.74 -3.40
C LYS A 208 7.47 7.71 -4.74
N TYR A 209 8.76 7.49 -4.69
CA TYR A 209 9.66 7.61 -5.84
C TYR A 209 10.37 6.31 -6.18
N VAL A 210 9.63 5.21 -6.24
CA VAL A 210 10.18 3.91 -6.67
C VAL A 210 10.87 4.07 -8.03
N ASP A 211 12.08 3.54 -8.12
CA ASP A 211 12.83 3.39 -9.37
C ASP A 211 12.69 1.96 -9.90
N THR A 212 13.16 0.97 -9.13
CA THR A 212 13.11 -0.44 -9.52
C THR A 212 12.67 -1.35 -8.37
N VAL A 213 11.96 -2.42 -8.73
CA VAL A 213 11.68 -3.56 -7.86
C VAL A 213 12.15 -4.82 -8.55
N THR A 214 13.00 -5.61 -7.90
CA THR A 214 13.50 -6.86 -8.47
C THR A 214 13.25 -8.04 -7.56
N VAL A 215 12.99 -9.20 -8.17
CA VAL A 215 12.96 -10.50 -7.50
C VAL A 215 14.03 -11.38 -8.16
N ASN A 216 15.01 -11.80 -7.38
CA ASN A 216 16.18 -12.55 -7.88
C ASN A 216 16.88 -11.86 -9.07
N GLY A 217 16.93 -10.52 -9.05
CA GLY A 217 17.53 -9.72 -10.11
C GLY A 217 16.65 -9.53 -11.36
N THR A 218 15.44 -10.08 -11.39
CA THR A 218 14.45 -9.84 -12.45
C THR A 218 13.50 -8.74 -12.02
N GLU A 219 13.36 -7.71 -12.86
CA GLU A 219 12.47 -6.59 -12.58
C GLU A 219 11.00 -7.02 -12.59
N VAL A 220 10.23 -6.51 -11.63
CA VAL A 220 8.79 -6.71 -11.51
C VAL A 220 8.06 -5.38 -11.51
N THR A 221 6.86 -5.37 -12.07
CA THR A 221 6.03 -4.17 -12.17
C THR A 221 5.04 -4.11 -11.02
N LEU A 222 4.97 -2.98 -10.34
CA LEU A 222 3.97 -2.69 -9.32
C LEU A 222 2.63 -2.34 -9.96
N ASP A 223 1.54 -2.73 -9.32
CA ASP A 223 0.21 -2.29 -9.67
C ASP A 223 -0.02 -0.81 -9.23
N LYS A 224 -1.21 -0.29 -9.49
CA LYS A 224 -1.59 1.09 -9.12
C LYS A 224 -1.60 1.38 -7.61
N ASN A 225 -1.53 0.35 -6.77
CA ASN A 225 -1.49 0.46 -5.31
C ASN A 225 -0.08 0.23 -4.76
N GLY A 226 0.94 0.16 -5.61
CA GLY A 226 2.30 -0.14 -5.22
C GLY A 226 2.54 -1.59 -4.84
N SER A 227 1.71 -2.54 -5.35
CA SER A 227 1.77 -3.94 -4.95
C SER A 227 2.12 -4.87 -6.11
N PHE A 228 2.66 -6.04 -5.79
CA PHE A 228 2.83 -7.15 -6.72
C PHE A 228 2.64 -8.49 -6.00
N VAL A 229 2.41 -9.55 -6.79
CA VAL A 229 2.25 -10.91 -6.25
C VAL A 229 3.56 -11.67 -6.42
N LEU A 230 4.10 -12.14 -5.31
CA LEU A 230 5.25 -13.04 -5.26
C LEU A 230 4.75 -14.49 -5.32
N SER A 231 4.97 -15.14 -6.45
CA SER A 231 4.60 -16.54 -6.68
C SER A 231 5.66 -17.49 -6.14
N SER A 232 5.30 -18.78 -6.04
CA SER A 232 6.23 -19.84 -5.69
C SER A 232 7.40 -19.95 -6.69
N ALA A 233 8.58 -20.22 -6.15
CA ALA A 233 9.77 -20.51 -6.91
C ALA A 233 10.70 -21.43 -6.10
N ASP A 234 11.59 -22.13 -6.78
CA ASP A 234 12.58 -22.99 -6.14
C ASP A 234 13.57 -22.17 -5.30
N GLY A 235 13.63 -22.47 -4.01
CA GLY A 235 14.55 -21.87 -3.08
C GLY A 235 14.17 -20.48 -2.58
N GLU A 236 15.15 -19.79 -2.07
CA GLU A 236 15.01 -18.47 -1.49
C GLU A 236 14.85 -17.39 -2.57
N GLN A 237 13.91 -16.48 -2.38
CA GLN A 237 13.66 -15.35 -3.26
C GLN A 237 14.13 -14.05 -2.58
N ARG A 238 15.04 -13.35 -3.24
CA ARG A 238 15.58 -12.06 -2.79
C ARG A 238 14.84 -10.93 -3.50
N ILE A 239 14.16 -10.10 -2.71
CA ILE A 239 13.43 -8.93 -3.17
C ILE A 239 14.28 -7.69 -2.86
N ILE A 240 14.53 -6.86 -3.87
CA ILE A 240 15.21 -5.57 -3.70
C ILE A 240 14.33 -4.50 -4.29
N VAL A 241 14.08 -3.45 -3.51
CA VAL A 241 13.41 -2.23 -3.94
C VAL A 241 14.44 -1.10 -3.91
N THR A 242 14.52 -0.34 -4.99
CA THR A 242 15.38 0.85 -5.09
C THR A 242 14.50 2.04 -5.43
N ASP A 243 14.69 3.17 -4.75
CA ASP A 243 14.07 4.44 -5.11
C ASP A 243 14.95 5.26 -6.08
N LYS A 244 14.42 6.38 -6.55
CA LYS A 244 15.13 7.26 -7.49
C LYS A 244 16.30 8.02 -6.87
N ALA A 245 16.39 8.12 -5.56
CA ALA A 245 17.52 8.68 -4.85
C ALA A 245 18.64 7.66 -4.61
N GLY A 246 18.38 6.36 -4.86
CA GLY A 246 19.31 5.25 -4.69
C GLY A 246 19.28 4.62 -3.30
N ASN A 247 18.24 4.89 -2.47
CA ASN A 247 18.04 4.12 -1.26
C ASN A 247 17.47 2.75 -1.61
N THR A 248 17.78 1.75 -0.79
CA THR A 248 17.36 0.36 -1.05
C THR A 248 16.75 -0.28 0.18
N ALA A 249 15.75 -1.12 -0.05
CA ALA A 249 15.25 -2.09 0.92
C ALA A 249 15.41 -3.50 0.36
N GLU A 250 15.75 -4.44 1.22
CA GLU A 250 15.96 -5.83 0.84
C GLU A 250 15.23 -6.77 1.78
N MET A 251 14.56 -7.77 1.21
CA MET A 251 13.97 -8.89 1.94
C MET A 251 14.24 -10.20 1.23
N THR A 252 14.31 -11.27 2.02
CA THR A 252 14.51 -12.63 1.52
C THR A 252 13.42 -13.53 2.11
N VAL A 253 12.74 -14.31 1.27
CA VAL A 253 11.68 -15.24 1.69
C VAL A 253 11.72 -16.49 0.83
N THR A 254 11.08 -17.56 1.30
CA THR A 254 10.80 -18.76 0.49
C THR A 254 9.30 -18.88 0.29
N VAL A 255 8.83 -19.05 -0.96
CA VAL A 255 7.43 -19.28 -1.29
C VAL A 255 7.32 -20.61 -2.03
N ASN A 256 6.77 -21.63 -1.38
CA ASN A 256 6.58 -22.97 -1.93
C ASN A 256 5.27 -23.08 -2.71
N ASP A 257 5.20 -24.06 -3.61
CA ASP A 257 3.98 -24.38 -4.37
C ASP A 257 3.10 -25.35 -3.56
N GLY A 258 2.26 -24.79 -2.70
CA GLY A 258 1.30 -25.53 -1.90
C GLY A 258 1.85 -26.09 -0.58
N HIS A 259 1.03 -26.93 0.05
CA HIS A 259 1.31 -27.47 1.38
C HIS A 259 1.76 -28.93 1.31
N THR A 260 2.88 -29.25 1.96
CA THR A 260 3.26 -30.61 2.27
C THR A 260 2.69 -31.00 3.62
N TYR A 261 1.59 -31.77 3.62
CA TYR A 261 0.90 -32.13 4.84
C TYR A 261 1.51 -33.37 5.51
N GLY A 262 1.59 -33.33 6.83
CA GLY A 262 1.93 -34.46 7.68
C GLY A 262 0.76 -35.41 7.92
N GLU A 263 0.91 -36.28 8.93
CA GLU A 263 -0.09 -37.24 9.32
C GLU A 263 -1.36 -36.60 9.89
N TRP A 264 -2.49 -37.34 9.70
CA TRP A 264 -3.78 -36.93 10.25
C TRP A 264 -3.84 -37.18 11.77
N VAL A 265 -4.16 -36.15 12.55
CA VAL A 265 -4.28 -36.20 14.00
C VAL A 265 -5.74 -35.94 14.38
N SER A 266 -6.33 -36.82 15.22
CA SER A 266 -7.69 -36.66 15.70
C SER A 266 -7.81 -35.45 16.62
N ASN A 267 -8.86 -34.66 16.43
CA ASN A 267 -9.21 -33.51 17.30
C ASN A 267 -10.06 -33.95 18.52
N GLY A 268 -10.57 -35.21 18.53
CA GLY A 268 -11.41 -35.73 19.63
C GLY A 268 -12.91 -35.38 19.53
N ASP A 269 -13.29 -34.53 18.61
CA ASP A 269 -14.65 -34.03 18.36
C ASP A 269 -15.37 -34.70 17.18
N GLY A 270 -14.78 -35.74 16.61
CA GLY A 270 -15.28 -36.41 15.39
C GLY A 270 -14.61 -35.91 14.12
N THR A 271 -13.63 -34.99 14.23
CA THR A 271 -12.81 -34.52 13.14
C THR A 271 -11.35 -34.93 13.29
N HIS A 272 -10.58 -34.78 12.23
CA HIS A 272 -9.12 -34.92 12.24
C HIS A 272 -8.47 -33.81 11.41
N THR A 273 -7.30 -33.36 11.84
CA THR A 273 -6.55 -32.28 11.20
C THR A 273 -5.15 -32.76 10.84
N ARG A 274 -4.65 -32.35 9.69
CA ARG A 274 -3.22 -32.44 9.34
C ARG A 274 -2.67 -31.02 9.12
N LYS A 275 -1.43 -30.83 9.54
CA LYS A 275 -0.71 -29.56 9.40
C LYS A 275 0.36 -29.68 8.35
N CYS A 276 0.68 -28.54 7.71
CA CYS A 276 1.84 -28.46 6.83
C CYS A 276 3.11 -28.75 7.63
N THR A 277 4.03 -29.52 7.03
CA THR A 277 5.34 -29.88 7.63
C THR A 277 6.46 -28.95 7.20
N VAL A 278 6.19 -28.00 6.30
CA VAL A 278 7.14 -26.98 5.88
C VAL A 278 7.32 -25.98 7.03
N ASP A 279 8.55 -25.77 7.43
CA ASP A 279 8.89 -24.85 8.52
C ASP A 279 8.40 -23.42 8.20
N GLY A 280 7.79 -22.76 9.18
CA GLY A 280 7.19 -21.42 9.04
C GLY A 280 5.80 -21.40 8.36
N CYS A 281 5.32 -22.50 7.78
CA CYS A 281 4.00 -22.59 7.15
C CYS A 281 2.91 -22.92 8.17
N THR A 282 1.82 -22.15 8.19
CA THR A 282 0.68 -22.33 9.12
C THR A 282 -0.50 -23.09 8.50
N GLY A 283 -0.37 -23.58 7.27
CA GLY A 283 -1.42 -24.28 6.53
C GLY A 283 -1.90 -25.55 7.26
N SER A 284 -3.20 -25.76 7.33
CA SER A 284 -3.82 -26.94 7.92
C SER A 284 -5.07 -27.34 7.14
N GLU A 285 -5.37 -28.64 7.16
CA GLU A 285 -6.59 -29.19 6.57
C GLU A 285 -7.34 -29.98 7.63
N THR A 286 -8.61 -29.73 7.80
CA THR A 286 -9.51 -30.44 8.75
C THR A 286 -10.63 -31.13 7.98
N LYS A 287 -10.90 -32.41 8.32
CA LYS A 287 -11.97 -33.22 7.73
C LYS A 287 -12.72 -33.97 8.82
N ASP A 288 -13.95 -34.34 8.53
CA ASP A 288 -14.75 -35.21 9.39
C ASP A 288 -14.18 -36.64 9.37
N CYS A 289 -14.22 -37.28 10.53
CA CYS A 289 -13.90 -38.71 10.63
C CYS A 289 -14.92 -39.55 9.88
N SER A 290 -14.46 -40.54 9.14
CA SER A 290 -15.30 -41.43 8.36
C SER A 290 -14.73 -42.87 8.35
N GLY A 291 -15.57 -43.82 7.95
CA GLY A 291 -15.24 -45.24 7.93
C GLY A 291 -15.39 -45.93 9.28
N GLY A 292 -15.20 -47.22 9.31
CA GLY A 292 -15.47 -48.10 10.44
C GLY A 292 -16.97 -48.25 10.73
N THR A 293 -17.30 -49.08 11.67
CA THR A 293 -18.68 -49.35 12.07
C THR A 293 -18.78 -49.32 13.61
N ALA A 294 -19.67 -48.51 14.15
CA ALA A 294 -19.96 -48.49 15.57
C ALA A 294 -20.75 -49.74 15.97
N THR A 295 -20.53 -50.24 17.16
CA THR A 295 -21.29 -51.35 17.76
C THR A 295 -21.95 -50.86 19.04
N CYS A 296 -22.73 -51.70 19.66
CA CYS A 296 -23.31 -51.43 20.99
C CYS A 296 -22.25 -51.29 22.11
N LYS A 297 -20.99 -51.63 21.81
CA LYS A 297 -19.86 -51.61 22.75
C LYS A 297 -18.78 -50.63 22.36
N ASP A 298 -18.46 -50.61 21.08
CA ASP A 298 -17.32 -49.85 20.56
C ASP A 298 -17.79 -48.77 19.56
N LYS A 299 -17.27 -47.55 19.65
CA LYS A 299 -17.51 -46.48 18.70
C LYS A 299 -16.83 -46.81 17.38
N ALA A 300 -17.28 -46.23 16.25
CA ALA A 300 -16.64 -46.34 14.97
C ALA A 300 -15.17 -45.90 15.03
N LYS A 301 -14.31 -46.58 14.31
CA LYS A 301 -12.89 -46.21 14.21
C LYS A 301 -12.65 -45.52 12.87
N CYS A 302 -12.18 -44.29 12.90
CA CYS A 302 -11.88 -43.51 11.69
C CYS A 302 -10.84 -44.28 10.82
N ALA A 303 -11.14 -44.44 9.55
CA ALA A 303 -10.25 -45.13 8.61
C ALA A 303 -8.96 -44.35 8.32
N VAL A 304 -8.97 -43.04 8.55
CA VAL A 304 -7.85 -42.13 8.26
C VAL A 304 -6.94 -41.95 9.47
N CYS A 305 -7.45 -41.40 10.59
CA CYS A 305 -6.65 -41.12 11.79
C CYS A 305 -6.60 -42.28 12.81
N GLY A 306 -7.35 -43.36 12.58
CA GLY A 306 -7.35 -44.56 13.43
C GLY A 306 -7.99 -44.39 14.82
N LYS A 307 -8.55 -43.23 15.16
CA LYS A 307 -9.19 -42.98 16.47
C LYS A 307 -10.69 -43.18 16.39
N THR A 308 -11.29 -43.49 17.56
CA THR A 308 -12.73 -43.69 17.66
C THR A 308 -13.47 -42.37 17.59
N TYR A 309 -14.67 -42.37 16.98
CA TYR A 309 -15.52 -41.20 16.81
C TYR A 309 -17.00 -41.53 16.81
N GLY A 310 -17.88 -40.55 16.89
CA GLY A 310 -19.31 -40.71 16.84
C GLY A 310 -19.87 -41.35 18.12
N GLU A 311 -21.09 -41.87 18.04
CA GLU A 311 -21.78 -42.55 19.13
C GLU A 311 -21.78 -44.08 18.96
N LEU A 312 -22.09 -44.82 20.02
CA LEU A 312 -22.29 -46.28 19.94
C LEU A 312 -23.56 -46.58 19.12
N ASP A 313 -23.52 -47.62 18.30
CA ASP A 313 -24.73 -48.12 17.65
C ASP A 313 -25.40 -49.18 18.50
N ALA A 314 -26.41 -48.77 19.26
CA ALA A 314 -27.16 -49.66 20.13
C ALA A 314 -27.85 -50.82 19.40
N LYS A 315 -27.97 -50.80 18.07
CA LYS A 315 -28.62 -51.83 17.28
C LYS A 315 -27.63 -52.80 16.63
N ASN A 316 -26.34 -52.48 16.62
CA ASN A 316 -25.31 -53.32 16.04
C ASN A 316 -24.63 -54.18 17.11
N HIS A 317 -25.08 -55.43 17.25
CA HIS A 317 -24.62 -56.34 18.26
C HIS A 317 -23.59 -57.34 17.69
N ALA A 318 -22.32 -56.97 17.71
CA ALA A 318 -21.25 -57.79 17.09
C ALA A 318 -20.98 -59.12 17.85
N ASP A 319 -21.20 -59.14 19.17
CA ASP A 319 -20.87 -60.30 20.03
C ASP A 319 -22.13 -61.02 20.55
N LEU A 320 -23.06 -61.29 19.67
CA LEU A 320 -24.31 -61.95 20.01
C LEU A 320 -24.11 -63.47 20.16
N LYS A 321 -24.30 -64.01 21.35
CA LYS A 321 -24.21 -65.45 21.66
C LYS A 321 -25.57 -66.06 21.68
N HIS A 322 -25.79 -67.13 20.94
CA HIS A 322 -26.96 -67.96 20.99
C HIS A 322 -26.92 -68.91 22.21
N ILE A 323 -27.98 -68.98 22.97
CA ILE A 323 -28.18 -69.89 24.10
C ILE A 323 -29.41 -70.75 23.80
N ASP A 324 -29.21 -72.05 23.61
CA ASP A 324 -30.26 -73.00 23.32
C ASP A 324 -31.25 -73.12 24.50
N ALA A 325 -32.52 -73.43 24.20
CA ALA A 325 -33.50 -73.72 25.16
C ALA A 325 -33.14 -74.98 25.99
N LYS A 326 -33.29 -74.92 27.29
CA LYS A 326 -33.10 -76.03 28.23
C LYS A 326 -34.37 -76.27 28.99
N ALA A 327 -34.91 -77.48 28.88
CA ALA A 327 -36.10 -77.87 29.62
C ALA A 327 -35.88 -77.79 31.13
N ALA A 328 -36.87 -77.26 31.85
CA ALA A 328 -36.88 -77.24 33.31
C ALA A 328 -37.12 -78.70 33.81
N THR A 329 -36.50 -79.03 34.90
CA THR A 329 -36.71 -80.31 35.61
C THR A 329 -37.33 -80.07 36.97
N LYS A 330 -37.67 -81.12 37.70
CA LYS A 330 -38.17 -81.01 39.10
C LYS A 330 -37.12 -80.42 40.06
N THR A 331 -35.82 -80.56 39.71
CA THR A 331 -34.68 -80.16 40.56
C THR A 331 -34.00 -78.87 40.07
N SER A 332 -34.11 -78.55 38.78
CA SER A 332 -33.42 -77.42 38.18
C SER A 332 -34.35 -76.56 37.31
N LYS A 333 -34.12 -75.24 37.31
CA LYS A 333 -34.75 -74.32 36.37
C LYS A 333 -34.20 -74.55 34.94
N GLY A 334 -35.05 -74.34 33.96
CA GLY A 334 -34.66 -74.33 32.54
C GLY A 334 -34.49 -72.89 32.06
N ASN A 335 -34.29 -72.77 30.74
CA ASN A 335 -34.33 -71.52 30.07
C ASN A 335 -35.01 -71.64 28.69
N ILE A 336 -35.58 -70.53 28.23
CA ILE A 336 -36.05 -70.44 26.87
C ILE A 336 -34.82 -70.30 25.93
N GLU A 337 -34.95 -70.45 24.62
CA GLU A 337 -33.96 -70.05 23.63
C GLU A 337 -33.85 -68.54 23.66
N TYR A 338 -32.60 -68.01 23.72
CA TYR A 338 -32.34 -66.60 23.68
C TYR A 338 -30.93 -66.27 23.15
N TRP A 339 -30.75 -64.98 22.82
CA TRP A 339 -29.44 -64.44 22.41
C TRP A 339 -28.98 -63.45 23.47
N TYR A 340 -27.70 -63.53 23.83
CA TYR A 340 -27.08 -62.63 24.80
C TYR A 340 -25.97 -61.84 24.16
N CYS A 341 -26.06 -60.49 24.19
CA CYS A 341 -24.98 -59.62 23.74
C CYS A 341 -24.02 -59.33 24.87
N SER A 342 -22.78 -59.77 24.80
CA SER A 342 -21.76 -59.52 25.81
C SER A 342 -21.31 -58.04 25.83
N GLY A 343 -21.48 -57.34 24.73
CA GLY A 343 -21.14 -55.93 24.59
C GLY A 343 -22.06 -54.99 25.43
N CYS A 344 -23.35 -55.01 25.14
CA CYS A 344 -24.34 -54.20 25.86
C CYS A 344 -24.97 -54.90 27.06
N LYS A 345 -24.66 -56.18 27.32
CA LYS A 345 -25.17 -57.03 28.41
C LYS A 345 -26.71 -57.20 28.41
N LYS A 346 -27.29 -57.22 27.20
CA LYS A 346 -28.74 -57.39 27.00
C LYS A 346 -29.09 -58.76 26.43
N TYR A 347 -30.35 -59.16 26.64
CA TYR A 347 -30.93 -60.46 26.23
C TYR A 347 -31.99 -60.24 25.16
N TYR A 348 -32.10 -61.12 24.18
CA TYR A 348 -32.98 -60.97 23.00
C TYR A 348 -33.67 -62.32 22.70
N LYS A 349 -34.90 -62.27 22.18
CA LYS A 349 -35.66 -63.46 21.72
C LYS A 349 -35.27 -63.92 20.32
N ASP A 350 -34.54 -63.13 19.55
CA ASP A 350 -34.28 -63.41 18.15
C ASP A 350 -32.81 -63.17 17.80
N ALA A 351 -32.34 -63.86 16.77
CA ALA A 351 -30.95 -63.76 16.27
C ALA A 351 -30.57 -62.40 15.71
N LYS A 352 -31.53 -61.52 15.42
CA LYS A 352 -31.29 -60.16 14.94
C LYS A 352 -31.29 -59.12 16.10
N ALA A 353 -31.47 -59.58 17.34
CA ALA A 353 -31.51 -58.77 18.51
C ALA A 353 -32.54 -57.60 18.41
N THR A 354 -33.69 -57.84 17.80
CA THR A 354 -34.76 -56.86 17.65
C THR A 354 -35.75 -56.86 18.80
N GLN A 355 -35.86 -57.96 19.56
CA GLN A 355 -36.79 -58.14 20.68
C GLN A 355 -35.99 -58.31 21.95
N GLU A 356 -35.75 -57.18 22.65
CA GLU A 356 -35.07 -57.17 23.96
C GLU A 356 -35.99 -57.80 25.02
N ILE A 357 -35.43 -58.64 25.89
CA ILE A 357 -36.10 -59.29 27.03
C ILE A 357 -35.28 -59.10 28.30
N LYS A 358 -35.94 -59.15 29.48
CA LYS A 358 -35.22 -59.14 30.74
C LYS A 358 -34.57 -60.51 31.04
N GLN A 359 -33.43 -60.47 31.71
CA GLN A 359 -32.75 -61.70 32.11
C GLN A 359 -33.67 -62.68 32.85
N ALA A 360 -34.59 -62.16 33.69
CA ALA A 360 -35.53 -62.99 34.40
C ALA A 360 -36.48 -63.79 33.50
N ASP A 361 -36.82 -63.22 32.33
CA ASP A 361 -37.74 -63.82 31.36
C ASP A 361 -37.09 -64.98 30.58
N THR A 362 -35.76 -65.09 30.61
CA THR A 362 -35.04 -66.21 29.99
C THR A 362 -35.15 -67.50 30.77
N VAL A 363 -35.53 -67.42 32.06
CA VAL A 363 -35.52 -68.53 32.95
C VAL A 363 -36.92 -69.17 33.06
N THR A 364 -37.07 -70.48 32.86
CA THR A 364 -38.26 -71.25 33.06
C THR A 364 -38.27 -71.83 34.46
N ALA A 365 -39.41 -71.73 35.18
CA ALA A 365 -39.54 -72.24 36.53
C ALA A 365 -39.39 -73.79 36.60
N LYS A 366 -38.95 -74.31 37.71
CA LYS A 366 -38.93 -75.76 37.99
C LYS A 366 -40.31 -76.35 37.80
N LEU A 367 -40.37 -77.57 37.28
CA LEU A 367 -41.63 -78.35 37.25
C LEU A 367 -42.15 -78.62 38.68
N PRO A 368 -43.47 -78.52 38.89
CA PRO A 368 -44.04 -78.79 40.20
C PRO A 368 -43.83 -80.26 40.63
N SER A 369 -43.43 -80.51 41.85
CA SER A 369 -43.35 -81.84 42.40
C SER A 369 -44.78 -82.24 42.79
N HIS A 370 -45.39 -83.13 42.02
CA HIS A 370 -46.65 -83.75 42.41
C HIS A 370 -46.38 -84.72 43.58
N THR A 371 -46.71 -84.37 44.80
CA THR A 371 -46.95 -85.27 45.86
C THR A 371 -48.42 -85.70 45.77
N GLY A 372 -48.64 -87.02 45.49
CA GLY A 372 -49.98 -87.61 45.42
C GLY A 372 -50.68 -87.63 46.74
N GLY A 373 -51.99 -87.60 46.68
CA GLY A 373 -52.86 -87.92 47.81
C GLY A 373 -54.32 -87.69 47.47
N GLY A 374 -54.99 -88.76 47.06
CA GLY A 374 -56.28 -89.19 47.54
C GLY A 374 -57.60 -88.66 46.94
N THR A 375 -58.15 -89.53 46.14
CA THR A 375 -59.58 -90.00 46.15
C THR A 375 -60.73 -88.99 46.20
N GLY A 376 -61.62 -89.08 45.19
CA GLY A 376 -62.98 -88.55 45.26
C GLY A 376 -63.70 -88.58 43.91
N ILE A 377 -64.49 -89.63 43.75
CA ILE A 377 -65.46 -89.97 42.72
C ILE A 377 -66.52 -88.88 42.54
N GLY A 378 -66.93 -88.60 41.35
CA GLY A 378 -68.12 -87.82 41.06
C GLY A 378 -68.35 -87.51 39.59
N THR A 379 -69.12 -88.37 39.04
CA THR A 379 -69.85 -88.41 37.76
C THR A 379 -70.44 -87.13 37.28
N GLY A 380 -70.42 -86.92 35.94
CA GLY A 380 -71.58 -86.38 35.30
C GLY A 380 -71.43 -85.22 34.31
N ASN A 381 -71.68 -85.64 33.11
CA ASN A 381 -72.34 -84.90 32.04
C ASN A 381 -71.69 -83.71 31.29
N LYS A 382 -71.55 -83.97 30.05
CA LYS A 382 -71.59 -83.07 28.87
C LYS A 382 -73.04 -82.54 28.69
N PRO A 383 -73.39 -81.59 27.79
CA PRO A 383 -72.61 -80.62 27.02
C PRO A 383 -73.21 -79.22 27.03
N GLY A 384 -72.69 -78.23 26.42
CA GLY A 384 -73.33 -76.93 26.16
C GLY A 384 -72.41 -75.93 25.52
N ASN A 385 -72.64 -75.81 24.29
CA ASN A 385 -72.27 -74.74 23.40
C ASN A 385 -72.74 -73.40 24.00
N ASP A 386 -71.99 -72.33 23.88
CA ASP A 386 -72.40 -71.03 23.38
C ASP A 386 -71.29 -69.94 23.53
N THR A 387 -70.94 -69.54 22.47
CA THR A 387 -70.78 -68.19 21.94
C THR A 387 -70.90 -67.01 22.89
N VAL A 388 -70.18 -65.98 22.46
CA VAL A 388 -70.36 -64.51 22.57
C VAL A 388 -69.63 -63.85 23.76
N ALA A 389 -68.79 -62.93 23.53
CA ALA A 389 -68.75 -61.56 23.07
C ALA A 389 -67.46 -60.88 23.50
N SER A 390 -66.81 -60.40 22.64
CA SER A 390 -66.49 -58.99 22.42
C SER A 390 -66.64 -58.05 23.57
N SER A 391 -65.58 -57.41 23.97
CA SER A 391 -65.66 -56.00 24.32
C SER A 391 -64.37 -55.32 23.89
N ASN A 392 -64.60 -54.56 22.89
CA ASN A 392 -63.88 -53.48 22.40
C ASN A 392 -63.84 -52.33 23.39
N THR A 393 -62.68 -51.73 23.66
CA THR A 393 -62.50 -50.33 23.95
C THR A 393 -61.05 -50.07 23.50
N GLY A 394 -60.75 -49.44 22.52
CA GLY A 394 -61.12 -48.08 22.08
C GLY A 394 -60.30 -47.09 22.91
N ASP A 395 -59.17 -46.69 22.47
CA ASP A 395 -58.92 -45.23 22.40
C ASP A 395 -57.87 -44.91 21.41
N SER A 396 -58.24 -43.95 20.59
CA SER A 396 -57.60 -43.17 19.67
C SER A 396 -56.66 -42.18 20.36
N GLY A 397 -55.58 -41.87 19.74
CA GLY A 397 -54.94 -40.64 20.13
C GLY A 397 -53.52 -40.41 19.64
N ASN A 398 -53.47 -39.70 18.55
CA ASN A 398 -52.44 -38.74 18.23
C ASN A 398 -51.11 -39.22 17.61
N LEU A 399 -51.08 -39.11 16.31
CA LEU A 399 -49.90 -38.72 15.54
C LEU A 399 -49.55 -37.26 15.86
N PRO A 400 -48.37 -36.91 16.25
CA PRO A 400 -47.90 -35.56 16.13
C PRO A 400 -47.10 -35.39 14.83
N LEU A 401 -47.60 -34.54 14.01
CA LEU A 401 -46.97 -33.49 13.26
C LEU A 401 -45.46 -33.34 13.45
N TRP A 402 -44.68 -33.90 12.56
CA TRP A 402 -43.29 -33.46 12.25
C TRP A 402 -43.02 -33.66 10.76
N SER A 403 -43.71 -32.89 9.90
CA SER A 403 -43.40 -32.74 8.50
C SER A 403 -43.81 -31.36 7.99
N ALA A 404 -43.15 -30.32 8.50
CA ALA A 404 -43.19 -28.98 7.93
C ALA A 404 -42.10 -28.11 8.57
N LEU A 405 -40.83 -28.30 8.17
CA LEU A 405 -39.76 -27.28 8.35
C LEU A 405 -38.51 -27.66 7.58
N LEU A 406 -38.64 -27.72 6.25
CA LEU A 406 -37.53 -27.83 5.35
C LEU A 406 -37.88 -27.21 3.96
N LEU A 407 -38.26 -25.91 3.96
CA LEU A 407 -38.41 -25.10 2.77
C LEU A 407 -38.46 -23.61 3.13
N ALA A 408 -37.38 -23.09 3.73
CA ALA A 408 -37.14 -21.64 3.87
C ALA A 408 -35.67 -21.32 4.13
N SER A 409 -34.74 -21.72 3.24
CA SER A 409 -33.35 -21.24 3.31
C SER A 409 -32.64 -21.12 1.96
N THR A 410 -33.38 -20.90 0.86
CA THR A 410 -32.75 -20.69 -0.46
C THR A 410 -33.19 -19.41 -1.18
N LEU A 411 -33.59 -18.35 -0.46
CA LEU A 411 -34.06 -17.10 -1.10
C LEU A 411 -33.47 -15.81 -0.52
N THR A 412 -32.21 -15.81 -0.02
CA THR A 412 -31.53 -14.57 0.44
C THR A 412 -30.13 -14.36 -0.11
N LEU A 413 -29.74 -15.01 -1.20
CA LEU A 413 -28.43 -14.74 -1.85
C LEU A 413 -28.53 -14.15 -3.27
N ALA A 414 -29.68 -13.79 -3.76
CA ALA A 414 -29.85 -13.17 -5.09
C ALA A 414 -30.12 -11.65 -5.07
N GLY A 415 -30.25 -11.03 -3.89
CA GLY A 415 -30.60 -9.59 -3.75
C GLY A 415 -29.42 -8.62 -3.61
N ALA A 416 -28.20 -9.07 -3.39
CA ALA A 416 -27.06 -8.17 -3.08
C ALA A 416 -26.19 -7.77 -4.28
N VAL A 417 -26.38 -8.32 -5.46
CA VAL A 417 -25.55 -8.03 -6.65
C VAL A 417 -26.16 -6.93 -7.54
N HIS A 418 -27.41 -6.52 -7.34
CA HIS A 418 -28.08 -5.55 -8.22
C HIS A 418 -28.09 -4.09 -7.71
N TYR A 419 -27.59 -3.81 -6.50
CA TYR A 419 -27.61 -2.45 -5.92
C TYR A 419 -26.32 -1.64 -6.08
N LYS A 420 -25.24 -2.22 -6.59
CA LYS A 420 -23.95 -1.50 -6.79
C LYS A 420 -23.69 -0.97 -8.20
N ARG A 421 -24.65 -1.02 -9.13
CA ARG A 421 -24.45 -0.57 -10.52
C ARG A 421 -25.16 0.74 -10.91
N LYS A 422 -25.66 1.53 -9.96
CA LYS A 422 -26.37 2.81 -10.25
C LYS A 422 -25.77 4.07 -9.59
N ARG A 423 -24.47 4.07 -9.24
CA ARG A 423 -23.77 5.28 -8.75
C ARG A 423 -22.41 5.50 -9.42
N ALA A 424 -22.33 5.29 -10.72
CA ALA A 424 -21.22 5.77 -11.52
C ALA A 424 -21.77 6.13 -12.91
N ARG A 425 -22.35 7.32 -12.99
CA ARG A 425 -22.48 8.15 -14.18
C ARG A 425 -22.49 9.61 -13.75
#